data_3979902f1ed2899ed1c2708d28eaceb9
#
_entry.id   3979902f1ed2899ed1c2708d28eaceb9
#
_cell.length_a   1.000
_cell.length_b   1.000
_cell.length_c   1.000
_cell.angle_alpha   90.00
_cell.angle_beta   90.00
_cell.angle_gamma   90.00
#
_symmetry.space_group_name_H-M   'P 1'
#
loop_
_entity.id
_entity.type
_entity.pdbx_description
1 polymer ?
#
loop_
_entity_poly.entity_id
_entity_poly.type
_entity_poly.pdbx_seq_one_letter_code
_entity_poly.pdbx_strand_id
1 'polypeptide(L)'
;YCKKIHPELIELANQRDDVRVIFLQHPILNETSFAISKMVIAANYQNKGFELHNAIFSSQGALTSEKLEQAIKDSGLNEAKLRIDMSRDETEKILHLSSFLAGGVGARGTPSIFINEYFSGGYLSKEQIINLLK
;
A
#
# COMPACT_ATOMS: atom_id res chain seq x y z
N TYR A 1 9.22 7.36 4.78
CA TYR A 1 8.00 8.08 5.20
C TYR A 1 6.74 7.24 5.08
N CYS A 2 6.62 6.36 4.07
CA CYS A 2 5.49 5.45 3.97
C CYS A 2 5.39 4.51 5.19
N LYS A 3 6.49 3.94 5.63
CA LYS A 3 6.52 3.13 6.86
C LYS A 3 6.22 3.93 8.12
N LYS A 4 6.56 5.22 8.11
CA LYS A 4 6.30 6.10 9.26
C LYS A 4 4.81 6.39 9.42
N ILE A 5 4.12 6.69 8.32
CA ILE A 5 2.68 7.04 8.37
C ILE A 5 1.79 5.80 8.53
N HIS A 6 2.23 4.64 8.08
CA HIS A 6 1.41 3.43 8.04
C HIS A 6 0.74 3.08 9.37
N PRO A 7 1.48 2.95 10.50
CA PRO A 7 0.84 2.63 11.78
C PRO A 7 -0.12 3.72 12.26
N GLU A 8 0.16 4.99 11.95
CA GLU A 8 -0.74 6.09 12.30
C GLU A 8 -2.06 6.00 11.56
N LEU A 9 -2.04 5.61 10.28
CA LEU A 9 -3.25 5.41 9.47
C LEU A 9 -4.07 4.21 9.96
N ILE A 10 -3.42 3.12 10.33
CA ILE A 10 -4.09 1.95 10.88
C ILE A 10 -4.76 2.28 12.20
N GLU A 11 -4.04 2.98 13.08
CA GLU A 11 -4.60 3.43 14.35
C GLU A 11 -5.82 4.33 14.14
N LEU A 12 -5.73 5.29 13.23
CA LEU A 12 -6.83 6.21 12.92
C LEU A 12 -8.07 5.45 12.41
N ALA A 13 -7.89 4.51 11.49
CA ALA A 13 -8.98 3.70 10.96
C ALA A 13 -9.64 2.82 12.04
N ASN A 14 -8.85 2.33 13.00
CA ASN A 14 -9.36 1.54 14.12
C ASN A 14 -10.09 2.37 15.18
N GLN A 15 -9.72 3.64 15.34
CA GLN A 15 -10.29 4.53 16.35
C GLN A 15 -11.54 5.28 15.86
N ARG A 16 -11.73 5.38 14.53
CA ARG A 16 -12.82 6.18 13.96
C ARG A 16 -13.59 5.37 12.91
N ASP A 17 -14.84 5.08 13.21
CA ASP A 17 -15.73 4.33 12.32
C ASP A 17 -16.13 5.12 11.05
N ASP A 18 -15.99 6.45 11.08
CA ASP A 18 -16.27 7.33 9.94
C ASP A 18 -15.08 7.51 8.99
N VAL A 19 -13.97 6.84 9.25
CA VAL A 19 -12.76 6.91 8.43
C VAL A 19 -12.47 5.58 7.76
N ARG A 20 -12.27 5.62 6.45
CA ARG A 20 -11.79 4.49 5.66
C ARG A 20 -10.48 4.86 4.99
N VAL A 21 -9.45 4.05 5.19
CA VAL A 21 -8.16 4.24 4.55
C VAL A 21 -8.05 3.29 3.35
N ILE A 22 -7.68 3.83 2.19
CA ILE A 22 -7.46 3.06 0.97
C ILE A 22 -6.01 3.25 0.55
N PHE A 23 -5.28 2.15 0.41
CA PHE A 23 -3.90 2.16 -0.07
C PHE A 23 -3.86 1.87 -1.56
N LEU A 24 -3.28 2.78 -2.34
CA LEU A 24 -3.01 2.59 -3.75
C LEU A 24 -1.52 2.40 -3.96
N GLN A 25 -1.14 1.38 -4.71
CA GLN A 25 0.26 1.09 -4.99
C GLN A 25 0.82 2.07 -6.03
N HIS A 26 1.90 2.75 -5.69
CA HIS A 26 2.59 3.67 -6.60
C HIS A 26 4.11 3.44 -6.50
N PRO A 27 4.63 2.40 -7.17
CA PRO A 27 6.06 2.08 -7.12
C PRO A 27 6.84 3.06 -7.99
N ILE A 28 7.72 3.85 -7.36
CA ILE A 28 8.49 4.88 -8.03
C ILE A 28 10.00 4.74 -7.84
N LEU A 29 10.45 3.79 -6.99
CA LEU A 29 11.85 3.71 -6.62
C LEU A 29 12.68 2.83 -7.56
N ASN A 30 12.24 1.60 -7.82
CA ASN A 30 12.99 0.61 -8.60
C ASN A 30 12.10 -0.59 -9.00
N GLU A 31 12.69 -1.54 -9.71
CA GLU A 31 12.01 -2.77 -10.14
C GLU A 31 11.52 -3.63 -8.97
N THR A 32 12.25 -3.64 -7.86
CA THR A 32 11.85 -4.37 -6.65
C THR A 32 10.55 -3.79 -6.08
N SER A 33 10.45 -2.46 -6.01
CA SER A 33 9.22 -1.80 -5.57
C SER A 33 8.05 -2.13 -6.50
N PHE A 34 8.29 -2.20 -7.80
CA PHE A 34 7.29 -2.57 -8.79
C PHE A 34 6.80 -4.00 -8.58
N ALA A 35 7.73 -4.95 -8.40
CA ALA A 35 7.41 -6.36 -8.16
C ALA A 35 6.62 -6.55 -6.86
N ILE A 36 7.00 -5.88 -5.78
CA ILE A 36 6.30 -5.93 -4.49
C ILE A 36 4.89 -5.35 -4.61
N SER A 37 4.72 -4.26 -5.35
CA SER A 37 3.40 -3.67 -5.61
C SER A 37 2.49 -4.63 -6.37
N LYS A 38 3.00 -5.33 -7.38
CA LYS A 38 2.25 -6.38 -8.09
C LYS A 38 1.85 -7.51 -7.15
N MET A 39 2.74 -7.89 -6.25
CA MET A 39 2.48 -8.94 -5.25
C MET A 39 1.33 -8.55 -4.32
N VAL A 40 1.34 -7.33 -3.80
CA VAL A 40 0.26 -6.83 -2.93
C VAL A 40 -1.08 -6.78 -3.68
N ILE A 41 -1.07 -6.31 -4.92
CA ILE A 41 -2.28 -6.30 -5.76
C ILE A 41 -2.77 -7.74 -5.99
N ALA A 42 -1.88 -8.66 -6.34
CA ALA A 42 -2.24 -10.06 -6.57
C ALA A 42 -2.78 -10.75 -5.31
N ALA A 43 -2.31 -10.35 -4.13
CA ALA A 43 -2.81 -10.87 -2.86
C ALA A 43 -4.31 -10.60 -2.66
N ASN A 44 -4.86 -9.58 -3.31
CA ASN A 44 -6.29 -9.27 -3.26
C ASN A 44 -7.16 -10.38 -3.87
N TYR A 45 -6.63 -11.18 -4.81
CA TYR A 45 -7.36 -12.33 -5.35
C TYR A 45 -7.60 -13.43 -4.30
N GLN A 46 -6.85 -13.38 -3.20
CA GLN A 46 -7.04 -14.24 -2.04
C GLN A 46 -7.64 -13.49 -0.85
N ASN A 47 -8.10 -12.25 -1.05
CA ASN A 47 -8.60 -11.34 -0.01
C ASN A 47 -7.57 -11.05 1.09
N LYS A 48 -6.29 -11.00 0.73
CA LYS A 48 -5.16 -10.83 1.65
C LYS A 48 -4.25 -9.65 1.28
N GLY A 49 -4.73 -8.75 0.41
CA GLY A 49 -3.93 -7.59 -0.02
C GLY A 49 -3.54 -6.68 1.14
N PHE A 50 -4.49 -6.35 2.00
CA PHE A 50 -4.23 -5.52 3.17
C PHE A 50 -3.28 -6.22 4.15
N GLU A 51 -3.51 -7.50 4.44
CA GLU A 51 -2.68 -8.28 5.37
C GLU A 51 -1.22 -8.32 4.90
N LEU A 52 -0.98 -8.55 3.61
CA LEU A 52 0.37 -8.54 3.05
C LEU A 52 0.98 -7.14 3.11
N HIS A 53 0.25 -6.12 2.70
CA HIS A 53 0.68 -4.72 2.77
C HIS A 53 1.08 -4.35 4.20
N ASN A 54 0.24 -4.66 5.17
CA ASN A 54 0.49 -4.39 6.58
C ASN A 54 1.74 -5.13 7.09
N ALA A 55 1.90 -6.41 6.75
CA ALA A 55 3.07 -7.20 7.16
C ALA A 55 4.37 -6.61 6.59
N ILE A 56 4.37 -6.18 5.34
CA ILE A 56 5.54 -5.56 4.70
C ILE A 56 5.89 -4.24 5.38
N PHE A 57 4.90 -3.37 5.57
CA PHE A 57 5.14 -2.04 6.15
C PHE A 57 5.42 -2.06 7.65
N SER A 58 5.05 -3.12 8.34
CA SER A 58 5.34 -3.31 9.77
C SER A 58 6.72 -3.92 10.03
N SER A 59 7.40 -4.42 9.00
CA SER A 59 8.74 -4.99 9.15
C SER A 59 9.77 -3.91 9.49
N GLN A 60 10.69 -4.25 10.40
CA GLN A 60 11.76 -3.33 10.81
C GLN A 60 12.92 -3.34 9.82
N GLY A 61 13.48 -2.16 9.56
CA GLY A 61 14.65 -2.00 8.70
C GLY A 61 14.36 -2.28 7.22
N ALA A 62 15.41 -2.63 6.47
CA ALA A 62 15.29 -2.94 5.05
C ALA A 62 14.53 -4.25 4.83
N LEU A 63 13.73 -4.29 3.77
CA LEU A 63 12.99 -5.48 3.37
C LEU A 63 13.96 -6.46 2.68
N THR A 64 14.20 -7.60 3.31
CA THR A 64 15.00 -8.70 2.74
C THR A 64 14.08 -9.75 2.13
N SER A 65 14.65 -10.66 1.31
CA SER A 65 13.89 -11.79 0.76
C SER A 65 13.25 -12.64 1.84
N GLU A 66 13.99 -12.88 2.94
CA GLU A 66 13.50 -13.67 4.07
C GLU A 66 12.32 -12.99 4.77
N LYS A 67 12.40 -11.66 4.95
CA LYS A 67 11.30 -10.87 5.54
C LYS A 67 10.07 -10.88 4.65
N LEU A 68 10.27 -10.81 3.33
CA LEU A 68 9.16 -10.87 2.37
C LEU A 68 8.49 -12.25 2.40
N GLU A 69 9.26 -13.33 2.39
CA GLU A 69 8.73 -14.68 2.50
C GLU A 69 7.95 -14.88 3.81
N GLN A 70 8.48 -14.35 4.90
CA GLN A 70 7.79 -14.39 6.20
C GLN A 70 6.48 -13.61 6.17
N ALA A 71 6.47 -12.43 5.54
CA ALA A 71 5.25 -11.64 5.38
C ALA A 71 4.18 -12.39 4.58
N ILE A 72 4.57 -13.09 3.53
CA ILE A 72 3.67 -13.93 2.72
C ILE A 72 3.04 -15.03 3.58
N LYS A 73 3.86 -15.73 4.37
CA LYS A 73 3.41 -16.79 5.27
C LYS A 73 2.48 -16.25 6.36
N ASP A 74 2.87 -15.17 7.01
CA ASP A 74 2.11 -14.56 8.10
C ASP A 74 0.75 -14.04 7.62
N SER A 75 0.66 -13.67 6.34
CA SER A 75 -0.60 -13.21 5.74
C SER A 75 -1.56 -14.35 5.38
N GLY A 76 -1.13 -15.60 5.50
CA GLY A 76 -1.97 -16.76 5.17
C GLY A 76 -2.16 -17.00 3.67
N LEU A 77 -1.27 -16.48 2.85
CA LEU A 77 -1.32 -16.60 1.39
C LEU A 77 -0.86 -17.98 0.91
N ASN A 78 -1.54 -18.48 -0.13
CA ASN A 78 -0.99 -19.54 -0.96
C ASN A 78 0.04 -18.94 -1.90
N GLU A 79 1.32 -19.23 -1.68
CA GLU A 79 2.41 -18.61 -2.43
C GLU A 79 2.42 -18.98 -3.90
N ALA A 80 2.14 -20.24 -4.26
CA ALA A 80 2.10 -20.68 -5.64
C ALA A 80 1.02 -19.92 -6.43
N LYS A 81 -0.17 -19.79 -5.86
CA LYS A 81 -1.26 -19.00 -6.44
C LYS A 81 -0.90 -17.53 -6.55
N LEU A 82 -0.27 -16.98 -5.52
CA LEU A 82 0.19 -15.58 -5.52
C LEU A 82 1.13 -15.31 -6.69
N ARG A 83 2.10 -16.19 -6.94
CA ARG A 83 3.05 -16.07 -8.05
C ARG A 83 2.35 -16.09 -9.41
N ILE A 84 1.36 -16.97 -9.58
CA ILE A 84 0.56 -17.03 -10.81
C ILE A 84 -0.24 -15.74 -10.98
N ASP A 85 -0.90 -15.29 -9.94
CA ASP A 85 -1.74 -14.09 -9.99
C ASP A 85 -0.95 -12.80 -10.24
N MET A 86 0.32 -12.74 -9.84
CA MET A 86 1.21 -11.63 -10.18
C MET A 86 1.41 -11.47 -11.69
N SER A 87 1.33 -12.54 -12.46
CA SER A 87 1.52 -12.54 -13.91
C SER A 87 0.22 -12.30 -14.68
N ARG A 88 -0.91 -12.10 -14.02
CA ARG A 88 -2.19 -11.85 -14.69
C ARG A 88 -2.21 -10.46 -15.32
N ASP A 89 -2.81 -10.36 -16.50
CA ASP A 89 -3.01 -9.08 -17.18
C ASP A 89 -3.78 -8.08 -16.32
N GLU A 90 -4.76 -8.54 -15.55
CA GLU A 90 -5.54 -7.70 -14.64
C GLU A 90 -4.69 -7.10 -13.53
N THR A 91 -3.73 -7.84 -12.99
CA THR A 91 -2.78 -7.34 -11.98
C THR A 91 -1.98 -6.18 -12.53
N GLU A 92 -1.48 -6.32 -13.75
CA GLU A 92 -0.72 -5.27 -14.41
C GLU A 92 -1.60 -4.05 -14.74
N LYS A 93 -2.82 -4.28 -15.22
CA LYS A 93 -3.78 -3.20 -15.47
C LYS A 93 -4.12 -2.40 -14.23
N ILE A 94 -4.32 -3.06 -13.09
CA ILE A 94 -4.58 -2.39 -11.81
C ILE A 94 -3.39 -1.51 -11.42
N LEU A 95 -2.17 -2.02 -11.55
CA LEU A 95 -0.97 -1.25 -11.24
C LEU A 95 -0.82 -0.04 -12.17
N HIS A 96 -1.05 -0.21 -13.47
CA HIS A 96 -1.05 0.89 -14.44
C HIS A 96 -2.13 1.93 -14.12
N LEU A 97 -3.32 1.50 -13.73
CA LEU A 97 -4.39 2.40 -13.32
C LEU A 97 -4.00 3.22 -12.10
N SER A 98 -3.42 2.59 -11.09
CA SER A 98 -2.94 3.29 -9.89
C SER A 98 -1.90 4.35 -10.25
N SER A 99 -0.94 4.01 -11.09
CA SER A 99 0.09 4.94 -11.57
C SER A 99 -0.50 6.08 -12.41
N PHE A 100 -1.48 5.78 -13.25
CA PHE A 100 -2.18 6.79 -14.05
C PHE A 100 -2.94 7.78 -13.18
N LEU A 101 -3.65 7.29 -12.16
CA LEU A 101 -4.37 8.13 -11.20
C LEU A 101 -3.39 9.01 -10.41
N ALA A 102 -2.28 8.44 -9.95
CA ALA A 102 -1.25 9.20 -9.25
C ALA A 102 -0.67 10.32 -10.13
N GLY A 103 -0.39 10.04 -11.38
CA GLY A 103 0.08 11.04 -12.35
C GLY A 103 -0.95 12.14 -12.61
N GLY A 104 -2.23 11.77 -12.73
CA GLY A 104 -3.34 12.70 -12.97
C GLY A 104 -3.56 13.70 -11.85
N VAL A 105 -3.25 13.33 -10.61
CA VAL A 105 -3.37 14.22 -9.45
C VAL A 105 -2.07 14.92 -9.08
N GLY A 106 -0.99 14.68 -9.83
CA GLY A 106 0.31 15.29 -9.60
C GLY A 106 1.10 14.67 -8.46
N ALA A 107 0.82 13.41 -8.09
CA ALA A 107 1.59 12.68 -7.09
C ALA A 107 2.98 12.34 -7.63
N ARG A 108 3.99 13.08 -7.18
CA ARG A 108 5.39 12.92 -7.65
C ARG A 108 6.23 12.08 -6.69
N GLY A 109 5.70 11.73 -5.53
CA GLY A 109 6.40 10.97 -4.52
C GLY A 109 5.43 10.18 -3.66
N THR A 110 5.98 9.45 -2.70
CA THR A 110 5.22 8.68 -1.71
C THR A 110 5.71 8.99 -0.30
N PRO A 111 4.81 9.10 0.68
CA PRO A 111 3.36 9.02 0.51
C PRO A 111 2.78 10.26 -0.18
N SER A 112 1.72 10.07 -0.93
CA SER A 112 0.82 11.13 -1.39
C SER A 112 -0.56 10.80 -0.85
N ILE A 113 -1.25 11.79 -0.32
CA ILE A 113 -2.45 11.54 0.51
C ILE A 113 -3.62 12.37 -0.01
N PHE A 114 -4.76 11.71 -0.22
CA PHE A 114 -6.04 12.36 -0.39
C PHE A 114 -6.85 12.23 0.89
N ILE A 115 -7.38 13.36 1.35
CA ILE A 115 -8.35 13.40 2.46
C ILE A 115 -9.60 14.09 1.91
N ASN A 116 -10.59 13.28 1.52
CA ASN A 116 -11.74 13.77 0.79
C ASN A 116 -11.29 14.52 -0.48
N GLU A 117 -11.46 15.84 -0.53
CA GLU A 117 -11.04 16.67 -1.68
C GLU A 117 -9.65 17.30 -1.51
N TYR A 118 -9.04 17.16 -0.35
CA TYR A 118 -7.73 17.73 -0.07
C TYR A 118 -6.61 16.77 -0.51
N PHE A 119 -5.62 17.30 -1.22
CA PHE A 119 -4.44 16.54 -1.65
C PHE A 119 -3.17 17.08 -0.97
N SER A 120 -2.37 16.15 -0.45
CA SER A 120 -1.02 16.42 0.02
C SER A 120 -0.02 15.56 -0.75
N GLY A 121 0.98 16.20 -1.34
CA GLY A 121 2.06 15.53 -2.05
C GLY A 121 3.16 14.96 -1.15
N GLY A 122 2.95 14.89 0.16
CA GLY A 122 3.95 14.41 1.10
C GLY A 122 3.35 13.88 2.40
N TYR A 123 4.23 13.58 3.33
CA TYR A 123 3.87 13.10 4.65
C TYR A 123 3.01 14.11 5.41
N LEU A 124 1.96 13.60 6.03
CA LEU A 124 1.17 14.32 7.03
C LEU A 124 1.18 13.52 8.33
N SER A 125 1.27 14.22 9.46
CA SER A 125 1.09 13.57 10.76
C SER A 125 -0.37 13.17 10.99
N LYS A 126 -0.60 12.22 11.88
CA LYS A 126 -1.96 11.82 12.29
C LYS A 126 -2.80 13.03 12.71
N GLU A 127 -2.22 13.95 13.48
CA GLU A 127 -2.88 15.18 13.93
C GLU A 127 -3.31 16.06 12.75
N GLN A 128 -2.42 16.27 11.77
CA GLN A 128 -2.75 17.04 10.57
C GLN A 128 -3.88 16.39 9.78
N ILE A 129 -3.87 15.06 9.66
CA ILE A 129 -4.93 14.31 8.98
C ILE A 129 -6.27 14.48 9.70
N ILE A 130 -6.28 14.34 11.04
CA ILE A 130 -7.50 14.53 11.84
C ILE A 130 -8.06 15.93 11.66
N ASN A 131 -7.22 16.95 11.62
CA ASN A 131 -7.65 18.32 11.41
C ASN A 131 -8.29 18.55 10.03
N LEU A 132 -7.81 17.83 9.01
CA LEU A 132 -8.35 17.91 7.66
C LEU A 132 -9.65 17.11 7.47
N LEU A 133 -9.92 16.15 8.34
CA LEU A 133 -11.16 15.34 8.32
C LEU A 133 -12.39 16.08 8.89
N LYS A 134 -12.19 17.19 9.49
CA LYS A 134 -13.28 17.96 10.12
C LYS A 134 -14.19 18.69 9.12
#